data_dfc8056ee5cedfaf186e42ae56be1234
#
_entry.id   dfc8056ee5cedfaf186e42ae56be1234
#
_cell.length_a   1.000
_cell.length_b   1.000
_cell.length_c   1.000
_cell.angle_alpha   90.00
_cell.angle_beta   90.00
_cell.angle_gamma   90.00
#
_symmetry.space_group_name_H-M   'P 1'
#
loop_
_entity.id
_entity.type
_entity.pdbx_description
1 polymer ?
#
loop_
_entity_poly.entity_id
_entity_poly.type
_entity_poly.pdbx_seq_one_letter_code
_entity_poly.pdbx_strand_id
1 'polypeptide(L)'
;KLRVSNDPVMNGMVEGLGANPTVVSFGELYSALQTGVVDGAEQPIANYKSNAFPEVANNLILDGHTLGAVQAVITDNAWGKLTENQQAAIMEAGADTQAFNADLSETAENKVLDELKSSGCNVVDVPDKAPWQEACQKVISENTSDQAELYQQLLDMKA
;
A
#
# COMPACT_ATOMS: atom_id res chain seq x y z
N LYS A 1 19.50 -2.62 -1.63
CA LYS A 1 18.47 -3.45 -2.29
C LYS A 1 17.17 -3.30 -1.53
N LEU A 2 16.09 -2.92 -2.20
CA LEU A 2 14.77 -2.76 -1.61
C LEU A 2 13.84 -3.86 -2.15
N ARG A 3 13.23 -4.62 -1.26
CA ARG A 3 12.27 -5.64 -1.67
C ARG A 3 11.01 -4.99 -2.22
N VAL A 4 10.56 -5.53 -3.32
CA VAL A 4 9.26 -5.23 -3.94
C VAL A 4 8.51 -6.53 -4.26
N SER A 5 7.21 -6.41 -4.51
CA SER A 5 6.43 -7.47 -5.17
C SER A 5 6.82 -7.55 -6.65
N ASN A 6 6.35 -8.58 -7.35
CA ASN A 6 6.56 -8.68 -8.80
C ASN A 6 5.60 -7.73 -9.54
N ASP A 7 5.83 -6.43 -9.38
CA ASP A 7 5.03 -5.33 -9.92
C ASP A 7 5.93 -4.34 -10.64
N PRO A 8 5.73 -4.09 -11.95
CA PRO A 8 6.58 -3.17 -12.73
C PRO A 8 6.54 -1.73 -12.21
N VAL A 9 5.43 -1.27 -11.66
CA VAL A 9 5.28 0.10 -11.12
C VAL A 9 6.13 0.24 -9.86
N MET A 10 6.06 -0.75 -8.96
CA MET A 10 6.89 -0.77 -7.75
C MET A 10 8.38 -0.87 -8.07
N ASN A 11 8.75 -1.68 -9.06
CA ASN A 11 10.13 -1.76 -9.54
C ASN A 11 10.62 -0.38 -10.02
N GLY A 12 9.85 0.26 -10.90
CA GLY A 12 10.19 1.59 -11.43
C GLY A 12 10.24 2.68 -10.37
N MET A 13 9.38 2.61 -9.35
CA MET A 13 9.42 3.52 -8.20
C MET A 13 10.73 3.37 -7.43
N VAL A 14 11.11 2.16 -7.09
CA VAL A 14 12.35 1.89 -6.33
C VAL A 14 13.58 2.30 -7.11
N GLU A 15 13.61 2.07 -8.43
CA GLU A 15 14.68 2.55 -9.32
C GLU A 15 14.72 4.07 -9.38
N GLY A 16 13.57 4.72 -9.51
CA GLY A 16 13.46 6.19 -9.51
C GLY A 16 14.01 6.82 -8.23
N LEU A 17 13.77 6.18 -7.08
CA LEU A 17 14.31 6.59 -5.79
C LEU A 17 15.80 6.26 -5.61
N GLY A 18 16.46 5.70 -6.63
CA GLY A 18 17.90 5.40 -6.62
C GLY A 18 18.27 4.10 -5.88
N ALA A 19 17.30 3.26 -5.56
CA ALA A 19 17.53 1.96 -4.96
C ALA A 19 17.47 0.83 -6.00
N ASN A 20 17.87 -0.37 -5.60
CA ASN A 20 17.85 -1.55 -6.47
C ASN A 20 16.66 -2.43 -6.08
N PRO A 21 15.61 -2.53 -6.92
CA PRO A 21 14.47 -3.38 -6.63
C PRO A 21 14.87 -4.86 -6.66
N THR A 22 14.38 -5.59 -5.69
CA THR A 22 14.68 -7.02 -5.54
C THR A 22 13.38 -7.76 -5.26
N VAL A 23 12.95 -8.58 -6.21
CA VAL A 23 11.70 -9.35 -6.07
C VAL A 23 11.91 -10.51 -5.11
N VAL A 24 11.20 -10.48 -3.99
CA VAL A 24 11.16 -11.56 -3.00
C VAL A 24 9.71 -11.82 -2.63
N SER A 25 9.31 -13.08 -2.52
CA SER A 25 7.95 -13.44 -2.11
C SER A 25 7.65 -12.93 -0.70
N PHE A 26 6.38 -12.62 -0.43
CA PHE A 26 6.01 -12.10 0.89
C PHE A 26 6.35 -13.05 2.04
N GLY A 27 6.15 -14.36 1.84
CA GLY A 27 6.47 -15.37 2.85
C GLY A 27 7.97 -15.51 3.19
N GLU A 28 8.85 -15.04 2.31
CA GLU A 28 10.31 -15.08 2.50
C GLU A 28 10.87 -13.74 3.00
N LEU A 29 10.06 -12.69 3.09
CA LEU A 29 10.51 -11.34 3.36
C LEU A 29 11.22 -11.20 4.72
N TYR A 30 10.66 -11.77 5.78
CA TYR A 30 11.28 -11.72 7.11
C TYR A 30 12.71 -12.29 7.09
N SER A 31 12.87 -13.48 6.51
CA SER A 31 14.19 -14.13 6.40
C SER A 31 15.14 -13.36 5.46
N ALA A 32 14.63 -12.77 4.40
CA ALA A 32 15.42 -11.97 3.47
C ALA A 32 15.96 -10.69 4.12
N LEU A 33 15.18 -10.02 4.96
CA LEU A 33 15.59 -8.89 5.79
C LEU A 33 16.60 -9.33 6.85
N GLN A 34 16.30 -10.41 7.58
CA GLN A 34 17.16 -10.94 8.65
C GLN A 34 18.56 -11.34 8.15
N THR A 35 18.64 -11.93 6.96
CA THR A 35 19.90 -12.41 6.38
C THR A 35 20.60 -11.38 5.49
N GLY A 36 20.01 -10.20 5.28
CA GLY A 36 20.58 -9.14 4.44
C GLY A 36 20.55 -9.44 2.94
N VAL A 37 19.67 -10.33 2.48
CA VAL A 37 19.37 -10.51 1.06
C VAL A 37 18.82 -9.21 0.49
N VAL A 38 17.94 -8.55 1.25
CA VAL A 38 17.45 -7.18 1.02
C VAL A 38 17.74 -6.31 2.23
N ASP A 39 17.92 -5.02 2.00
CA ASP A 39 18.26 -4.02 3.01
C ASP A 39 17.00 -3.31 3.58
N GLY A 40 15.86 -3.47 2.92
CA GLY A 40 14.57 -2.90 3.28
C GLY A 40 13.45 -3.43 2.40
N ALA A 41 12.23 -2.98 2.68
CA ALA A 41 11.03 -3.35 1.92
C ALA A 41 9.98 -2.25 2.02
N GLU A 42 9.14 -2.10 0.97
CA GLU A 42 7.89 -1.36 1.07
C GLU A 42 6.80 -2.26 1.68
N GLN A 43 6.02 -1.72 2.58
CA GLN A 43 4.91 -2.44 3.22
C GLN A 43 3.86 -1.49 3.78
N PRO A 44 2.58 -1.88 3.79
CA PRO A 44 1.58 -1.21 4.61
C PRO A 44 1.95 -1.29 6.10
N ILE A 45 1.68 -0.23 6.86
CA ILE A 45 2.05 -0.09 8.28
C ILE A 45 1.52 -1.27 9.12
N ALA A 46 0.26 -1.68 8.88
CA ALA A 46 -0.34 -2.82 9.58
C ALA A 46 0.41 -4.12 9.31
N ASN A 47 0.81 -4.36 8.05
CA ASN A 47 1.57 -5.55 7.65
C ASN A 47 2.98 -5.54 8.24
N TYR A 48 3.62 -4.37 8.29
CA TYR A 48 4.95 -4.21 8.88
C TYR A 48 4.97 -4.69 10.33
N LYS A 49 3.97 -4.30 11.13
CA LYS A 49 3.88 -4.73 12.52
C LYS A 49 3.43 -6.19 12.66
N SER A 50 2.35 -6.59 11.96
CA SER A 50 1.75 -7.92 12.14
C SER A 50 2.67 -9.07 11.72
N ASN A 51 3.66 -8.80 10.87
CA ASN A 51 4.65 -9.77 10.42
C ASN A 51 6.00 -9.63 11.14
N ALA A 52 6.04 -8.94 12.28
CA ALA A 52 7.22 -8.77 13.12
C ALA A 52 8.44 -8.14 12.40
N PHE A 53 8.24 -7.43 11.29
CA PHE A 53 9.35 -6.79 10.56
C PHE A 53 10.16 -5.78 11.37
N PRO A 54 9.62 -5.09 12.40
CA PRO A 54 10.42 -4.24 13.28
C PRO A 54 11.60 -4.96 13.96
N GLU A 55 11.53 -6.28 14.14
CA GLU A 55 12.60 -7.08 14.72
C GLU A 55 13.85 -7.16 13.82
N VAL A 56 13.67 -7.07 12.52
CA VAL A 56 14.71 -7.24 11.50
C VAL A 56 14.99 -6.01 10.67
N ALA A 57 14.10 -5.01 10.72
CA ALA A 57 14.20 -3.72 10.01
C ALA A 57 13.52 -2.61 10.83
N ASN A 58 14.16 -2.11 11.86
CA ASN A 58 13.56 -1.24 12.90
C ASN A 58 13.49 0.25 12.52
N ASN A 59 13.47 0.57 11.23
CA ASN A 59 13.28 1.93 10.74
C ASN A 59 12.08 1.96 9.79
N LEU A 60 11.08 2.77 10.11
CA LEU A 60 9.88 2.94 9.31
C LEU A 60 9.81 4.38 8.79
N ILE A 61 9.72 4.53 7.47
CA ILE A 61 9.59 5.83 6.80
C ILE A 61 8.14 5.97 6.32
N LEU A 62 7.46 7.03 6.75
CA LEU A 62 6.07 7.30 6.40
C LEU A 62 5.99 8.18 5.15
N ASP A 63 6.39 7.63 4.02
CA ASP A 63 6.40 8.34 2.75
C ASP A 63 5.03 8.36 2.04
N GLY A 64 4.15 7.38 2.32
CA GLY A 64 2.82 7.28 1.74
C GLY A 64 2.85 7.17 0.22
N HIS A 65 3.77 6.38 -0.31
CA HIS A 65 4.01 6.23 -1.75
C HIS A 65 2.89 5.52 -2.51
N THR A 66 2.06 4.74 -1.83
CA THR A 66 0.92 4.04 -2.44
C THR A 66 -0.35 4.17 -1.61
N LEU A 67 -1.49 4.14 -2.30
CA LEU A 67 -2.80 3.96 -1.70
C LEU A 67 -3.37 2.63 -2.18
N GLY A 68 -3.56 1.69 -1.27
CA GLY A 68 -4.19 0.40 -1.56
C GLY A 68 -5.71 0.51 -1.59
N ALA A 69 -6.33 0.24 -2.73
CA ALA A 69 -7.78 0.10 -2.84
C ALA A 69 -8.16 -1.38 -2.88
N VAL A 70 -9.12 -1.79 -2.07
CA VAL A 70 -9.66 -3.15 -2.06
C VAL A 70 -11.03 -3.14 -2.72
N GLN A 71 -11.23 -4.04 -3.67
CA GLN A 71 -12.50 -4.21 -4.37
C GLN A 71 -13.07 -5.60 -4.10
N ALA A 72 -14.31 -5.66 -3.63
CA ALA A 72 -15.06 -6.90 -3.60
C ALA A 72 -15.81 -7.05 -4.94
N VAL A 73 -15.52 -8.11 -5.66
CA VAL A 73 -16.11 -8.35 -7.00
C VAL A 73 -16.88 -9.67 -7.03
N ILE A 74 -17.95 -9.71 -7.82
CA ILE A 74 -18.73 -10.91 -8.11
C ILE A 74 -18.89 -11.02 -9.63
N THR A 75 -18.84 -12.24 -10.18
CA THR A 75 -19.06 -12.45 -11.61
C THR A 75 -20.53 -12.29 -11.98
N ASP A 76 -20.81 -11.83 -13.21
CA ASP A 76 -22.20 -11.71 -13.72
C ASP A 76 -22.97 -13.02 -13.62
N ASN A 77 -22.32 -14.15 -13.88
CA ASN A 77 -22.93 -15.47 -13.76
C ASN A 77 -23.33 -15.81 -12.31
N ALA A 78 -22.54 -15.42 -11.33
CA ALA A 78 -22.89 -15.61 -9.92
C ALA A 78 -23.97 -14.62 -9.49
N TRP A 79 -23.86 -13.36 -9.90
CA TRP A 79 -24.83 -12.31 -9.61
C TRP A 79 -26.22 -12.63 -10.18
N GLY A 80 -26.31 -13.10 -11.42
CA GLY A 80 -27.55 -13.47 -12.07
C GLY A 80 -28.27 -14.70 -11.47
N LYS A 81 -27.63 -15.46 -10.58
CA LYS A 81 -28.25 -16.57 -9.83
C LYS A 81 -28.88 -16.11 -8.51
N LEU A 82 -28.62 -14.90 -8.09
CA LEU A 82 -29.16 -14.32 -6.87
C LEU A 82 -30.57 -13.76 -7.13
N THR A 83 -31.43 -13.88 -6.15
CA THR A 83 -32.72 -13.17 -6.14
C THR A 83 -32.49 -11.68 -5.93
N GLU A 84 -33.45 -10.84 -6.34
CA GLU A 84 -33.39 -9.38 -6.12
C GLU A 84 -33.14 -9.02 -4.66
N ASN A 85 -33.77 -9.71 -3.71
CA ASN A 85 -33.55 -9.49 -2.28
C ASN A 85 -32.10 -9.82 -1.85
N GLN A 86 -31.50 -10.87 -2.42
CA GLN A 86 -30.12 -11.21 -2.14
C GLN A 86 -29.15 -10.19 -2.73
N GLN A 87 -29.42 -9.72 -3.94
CA GLN A 87 -28.62 -8.66 -4.58
C GLN A 87 -28.71 -7.37 -3.76
N ALA A 88 -29.91 -6.97 -3.34
CA ALA A 88 -30.10 -5.78 -2.50
C ALA A 88 -29.33 -5.90 -1.16
N ALA A 89 -29.43 -7.06 -0.48
CA ALA A 89 -28.71 -7.29 0.76
C ALA A 89 -27.18 -7.23 0.61
N ILE A 90 -26.63 -7.73 -0.50
CA ILE A 90 -25.18 -7.65 -0.78
C ILE A 90 -24.77 -6.19 -1.00
N MET A 91 -25.55 -5.41 -1.75
CA MET A 91 -25.25 -4.00 -1.98
C MET A 91 -25.31 -3.17 -0.70
N GLU A 92 -26.32 -3.41 0.16
CA GLU A 92 -26.43 -2.75 1.46
C GLU A 92 -25.25 -3.12 2.37
N ALA A 93 -24.95 -4.41 2.52
CA ALA A 93 -23.80 -4.87 3.30
C ALA A 93 -22.47 -4.32 2.77
N GLY A 94 -22.34 -4.14 1.46
CA GLY A 94 -21.16 -3.52 0.84
C GLY A 94 -21.00 -2.06 1.26
N ALA A 95 -22.07 -1.28 1.24
CA ALA A 95 -22.06 0.13 1.67
C ALA A 95 -21.74 0.26 3.17
N ASP A 96 -22.37 -0.54 4.01
CA ASP A 96 -22.11 -0.55 5.45
C ASP A 96 -20.66 -0.97 5.76
N THR A 97 -20.15 -1.98 5.07
CA THR A 97 -18.76 -2.43 5.21
C THR A 97 -17.76 -1.36 4.80
N GLN A 98 -18.04 -0.62 3.73
CA GLN A 98 -17.17 0.47 3.28
C GLN A 98 -17.06 1.56 4.35
N ALA A 99 -18.18 2.02 4.90
CA ALA A 99 -18.20 3.02 5.97
C ALA A 99 -17.47 2.54 7.22
N PHE A 100 -17.79 1.33 7.68
CA PHE A 100 -17.15 0.73 8.84
C PHE A 100 -15.64 0.54 8.67
N ASN A 101 -15.19 0.08 7.48
CA ASN A 101 -13.78 -0.15 7.21
C ASN A 101 -12.98 1.14 7.14
N ALA A 102 -13.57 2.25 6.64
CA ALA A 102 -12.89 3.53 6.59
C ALA A 102 -12.51 4.01 8.00
N ASP A 103 -13.49 4.04 8.92
CA ASP A 103 -13.27 4.45 10.31
C ASP A 103 -12.31 3.50 11.06
N LEU A 104 -12.47 2.19 10.81
CA LEU A 104 -11.62 1.18 11.46
C LEU A 104 -10.17 1.26 10.99
N SER A 105 -9.94 1.48 9.70
CA SER A 105 -8.60 1.49 9.12
C SER A 105 -7.78 2.67 9.67
N GLU A 106 -8.35 3.87 9.74
CA GLU A 106 -7.68 5.04 10.30
C GLU A 106 -7.34 4.83 11.78
N THR A 107 -8.30 4.35 12.57
CA THR A 107 -8.11 4.10 14.00
C THR A 107 -7.06 3.01 14.23
N ALA A 108 -7.09 1.93 13.46
CA ALA A 108 -6.15 0.82 13.59
C ALA A 108 -4.73 1.24 13.20
N GLU A 109 -4.57 2.04 12.14
CA GLU A 109 -3.27 2.51 11.69
C GLU A 109 -2.60 3.43 12.73
N ASN A 110 -3.35 4.40 13.25
CA ASN A 110 -2.86 5.29 14.31
C ASN A 110 -2.43 4.50 15.56
N LYS A 111 -3.22 3.52 15.98
CA LYS A 111 -2.87 2.64 17.09
C LYS A 111 -1.58 1.85 16.82
N VAL A 112 -1.42 1.30 15.63
CA VAL A 112 -0.21 0.57 15.24
C VAL A 112 1.02 1.47 15.26
N LEU A 113 0.92 2.71 14.78
CA LEU A 113 2.00 3.69 14.83
C LEU A 113 2.42 4.03 16.26
N ASP A 114 1.46 4.25 17.15
CA ASP A 114 1.73 4.53 18.57
C ASP A 114 2.43 3.34 19.26
N GLU A 115 1.99 2.13 18.96
CA GLU A 115 2.60 0.91 19.47
C GLU A 115 4.04 0.71 18.93
N LEU A 116 4.29 1.00 17.64
CA LEU A 116 5.63 0.95 17.05
C LEU A 116 6.58 1.98 17.69
N LYS A 117 6.14 3.23 17.85
CA LYS A 117 6.91 4.26 18.53
C LYS A 117 7.22 3.88 19.97
N SER A 118 6.23 3.33 20.69
CA SER A 118 6.40 2.92 22.09
C SER A 118 7.32 1.72 22.26
N SER A 119 7.43 0.85 21.24
CA SER A 119 8.35 -0.30 21.26
C SER A 119 9.78 0.05 20.84
N GLY A 120 10.07 1.31 20.52
CA GLY A 120 11.40 1.78 20.13
C GLY A 120 11.69 1.66 18.63
N CYS A 121 10.68 1.48 17.80
CA CYS A 121 10.83 1.59 16.35
C CYS A 121 11.12 3.05 15.98
N ASN A 122 12.11 3.27 15.13
CA ASN A 122 12.44 4.58 14.60
C ASN A 122 11.47 4.94 13.48
N VAL A 123 10.43 5.72 13.81
CA VAL A 123 9.41 6.17 12.84
C VAL A 123 9.77 7.55 12.35
N VAL A 124 9.96 7.69 11.05
CA VAL A 124 10.38 8.92 10.37
C VAL A 124 9.24 9.43 9.49
N ASP A 125 8.76 10.63 9.80
CA ASP A 125 7.79 11.33 8.95
C ASP A 125 8.47 11.97 7.74
N VAL A 126 7.79 11.98 6.60
CA VAL A 126 8.21 12.68 5.38
C VAL A 126 7.24 13.83 5.11
N PRO A 127 7.45 15.01 5.68
CA PRO A 127 6.53 16.15 5.54
C PRO A 127 6.55 16.74 4.12
N ASP A 128 7.70 16.74 3.45
CA ASP A 128 7.83 17.17 2.06
C ASP A 128 8.03 15.95 1.15
N LYS A 129 7.02 15.66 0.34
CA LYS A 129 7.02 14.55 -0.62
C LYS A 129 7.42 14.97 -2.03
N ALA A 130 7.64 16.24 -2.29
CA ALA A 130 7.97 16.75 -3.63
C ALA A 130 9.24 16.10 -4.22
N PRO A 131 10.35 15.94 -3.48
CA PRO A 131 11.53 15.25 -4.02
C PRO A 131 11.27 13.77 -4.39
N TRP A 132 10.41 13.09 -3.63
CA TRP A 132 10.01 11.71 -3.92
C TRP A 132 9.18 11.62 -5.18
N GLN A 133 8.21 12.54 -5.35
CA GLN A 133 7.37 12.62 -6.54
C GLN A 133 8.20 12.97 -7.78
N GLU A 134 9.16 13.89 -7.67
CA GLU A 134 10.07 14.25 -8.75
C GLU A 134 10.92 13.05 -9.20
N ALA A 135 11.49 12.31 -8.26
CA ALA A 135 12.28 11.11 -8.52
C ALA A 135 11.45 10.02 -9.25
N CYS A 136 10.15 9.94 -8.99
CA CYS A 136 9.25 8.97 -9.58
C CYS A 136 8.53 9.45 -10.86
N GLN A 137 8.80 10.66 -11.37
CA GLN A 137 8.08 11.23 -12.53
C GLN A 137 8.10 10.33 -13.77
N LYS A 138 9.21 9.63 -14.02
CA LYS A 138 9.32 8.72 -15.15
C LYS A 138 8.30 7.58 -15.03
N VAL A 139 8.28 6.85 -13.90
CA VAL A 139 7.36 5.73 -13.70
C VAL A 139 5.91 6.20 -13.68
N ILE A 140 5.63 7.36 -13.12
CA ILE A 140 4.29 7.96 -13.14
C ILE A 140 3.84 8.19 -14.58
N SER A 141 4.63 8.89 -15.40
CA SER A 141 4.28 9.22 -16.78
C SER A 141 4.10 7.98 -17.65
N GLU A 142 4.95 6.96 -17.48
CA GLU A 142 4.90 5.72 -18.25
C GLU A 142 3.64 4.88 -17.92
N ASN A 143 3.11 4.99 -16.70
CA ASN A 143 1.98 4.17 -16.24
C ASN A 143 0.65 4.93 -16.16
N THR A 144 0.63 6.23 -16.44
CA THR A 144 -0.60 7.04 -16.45
C THR A 144 -0.96 7.58 -17.83
N SER A 145 -0.13 7.36 -18.85
CA SER A 145 -0.33 7.87 -20.20
C SER A 145 -1.68 7.48 -20.81
N ASP A 146 -2.09 6.24 -20.60
CA ASP A 146 -3.34 5.69 -21.14
C ASP A 146 -4.58 6.11 -20.31
N GLN A 147 -4.37 6.73 -19.15
CA GLN A 147 -5.40 7.18 -18.21
C GLN A 147 -5.16 8.61 -17.72
N ALA A 148 -4.59 9.45 -18.57
CA ALA A 148 -4.18 10.81 -18.20
C ALA A 148 -5.33 11.66 -17.63
N GLU A 149 -6.56 11.49 -18.14
CA GLU A 149 -7.75 12.20 -17.64
C GLU A 149 -8.12 11.76 -16.21
N LEU A 150 -8.10 10.46 -15.94
CA LEU A 150 -8.34 9.92 -14.61
C LEU A 150 -7.23 10.35 -13.63
N TYR A 151 -5.98 10.31 -14.08
CA TYR A 151 -4.86 10.78 -13.27
C TYR A 151 -4.99 12.25 -12.89
N GLN A 152 -5.40 13.12 -13.83
CA GLN A 152 -5.66 14.52 -13.54
C GLN A 152 -6.80 14.71 -12.53
N GLN A 153 -7.90 13.95 -12.66
CA GLN A 153 -8.99 13.97 -11.67
C GLN A 153 -8.49 13.63 -10.27
N LEU A 154 -7.63 12.62 -10.14
CA LEU A 154 -7.03 12.24 -8.85
C LEU A 154 -6.12 13.34 -8.27
N LEU A 155 -5.38 14.04 -9.13
CA LEU A 155 -4.57 15.19 -8.69
C LEU A 155 -5.44 16.35 -8.18
N ASP A 156 -6.54 16.62 -8.87
CA ASP A 156 -7.48 17.69 -8.51
C ASP A 156 -8.21 17.42 -7.17
N MET A 157 -8.32 16.14 -6.76
CA MET A 157 -8.88 15.74 -5.46
C MET A 157 -7.95 16.00 -4.27
N LYS A 158 -6.70 16.36 -4.51
CA LYS A 158 -5.70 16.66 -3.45
C LYS A 158 -5.80 18.07 -2.86
N ALA A 159 -6.73 18.88 -3.34
CA ALA A 159 -6.88 20.27 -2.91
C ALA A 159 -7.58 20.42 -1.55
#